data_53473b632ac8bc1d8ed3a59ce1091cc1
#
_entry.id   53473b632ac8bc1d8ed3a59ce1091cc1
#
_cell.length_a   1.000
_cell.length_b   1.000
_cell.length_c   1.000
_cell.angle_alpha   90.00
_cell.angle_beta   90.00
_cell.angle_gamma   90.00
#
_symmetry.space_group_name_H-M   'P 1'
#
loop_
_entity.id
_entity.type
_entity.pdbx_description
1 polymer ?
#
loop_
_entity_poly.entity_id
_entity_poly.type
_entity_poly.pdbx_seq_one_letter_code
_entity_poly.pdbx_strand_id
1 'polypeptide(L)'
;MSIEIVSTAPIAGQKPGTSGLRKKTPVFMGPHYLENFVQAIFDVVGARGKTFVLGGDGRYFNDRAAQVILRMAAANGAARVIVGQGAILSTPAASHLIRLHGTDGGLILSASHNPGGPAEDFGLKFNMPNGGPAPEPVTEAIFGRTATLKEYRILAAQDIDLTAIGRVALGDMTVDVVDPVADYAALMERLFDFPAIRAMFAAGFRMRFDAMCAVTGPYAREILEARLGAAPGTVINATPLPDFGGLHPDPNPVWAKALMDEMFGADAPDFGAASDGDGDRNMVVGRGIYVSPSDSLAVLAANATLAPGYRAGLKGVARSMPTSAAVDRVAQALGIGCHETPTGWKFFGNLLDAGKVTLCGEESFGTGSDHVREKDGLWAVLMWLNILAVRKQSVAEILTSHWSSFGRNYYSRHDFEALDAAKADAMVTALRGILPDLAGQHLHGLTILSADEFAYTDPVDGSVSQRQGVRIRFTDGSRIVLRLSGTGTEGATLRLYLERYEADPDRFSLDPQLALAPVIQAAHSLARIAEYTGRSAPDVIT
;
A
#
# COMPACT_ATOMS: atom_id res chain seq x y z
N MET A 1 -6.88 7.42 39.57
CA MET A 1 -5.87 6.72 38.76
C MET A 1 -4.59 7.54 38.83
N SER A 2 -3.44 6.93 39.08
CA SER A 2 -2.15 7.64 39.19
C SER A 2 -1.37 7.48 37.88
N ILE A 3 -0.63 8.52 37.52
CA ILE A 3 0.35 8.44 36.45
C ILE A 3 1.62 7.83 37.03
N GLU A 4 2.10 6.76 36.40
CA GLU A 4 3.39 6.12 36.72
C GLU A 4 4.44 6.62 35.74
N ILE A 5 5.61 6.98 36.27
CA ILE A 5 6.82 7.25 35.50
C ILE A 5 7.70 6.04 35.62
N VAL A 6 7.86 5.33 34.50
CA VAL A 6 8.62 4.08 34.46
C VAL A 6 9.98 4.35 33.86
N SER A 7 11.04 4.02 34.61
CA SER A 7 12.41 4.14 34.13
C SER A 7 12.70 3.12 33.02
N THR A 8 13.37 3.55 31.98
CA THR A 8 13.77 2.73 30.84
C THR A 8 15.14 3.15 30.30
N ALA A 9 15.60 2.52 29.25
CA ALA A 9 16.80 2.88 28.52
C ALA A 9 16.53 2.79 27.01
N PRO A 10 17.35 3.45 26.17
CA PRO A 10 17.28 3.28 24.72
C PRO A 10 17.38 1.82 24.30
N ILE A 11 16.50 1.39 23.41
CA ILE A 11 16.47 0.03 22.87
C ILE A 11 16.85 0.09 21.39
N ALA A 12 17.78 -0.77 20.99
CA ALA A 12 18.25 -0.82 19.61
C ALA A 12 17.14 -1.29 18.64
N GLY A 13 17.25 -0.85 17.39
CA GLY A 13 16.38 -1.33 16.31
C GLY A 13 15.01 -0.64 16.20
N GLN A 14 14.79 0.49 16.88
CA GLN A 14 13.53 1.26 16.80
C GLN A 14 13.50 2.29 15.66
N LYS A 15 14.31 2.11 14.61
CA LYS A 15 14.25 2.97 13.42
C LYS A 15 13.06 2.58 12.55
N PRO A 16 12.09 3.50 12.31
CA PRO A 16 10.99 3.25 11.39
C PRO A 16 11.49 3.08 9.95
N GLY A 17 10.84 2.19 9.20
CA GLY A 17 10.95 2.12 7.74
C GLY A 17 9.98 3.10 7.05
N THR A 18 9.78 2.92 5.74
CA THR A 18 8.89 3.75 4.92
C THR A 18 7.42 3.71 5.40
N SER A 19 7.00 2.62 6.04
CA SER A 19 5.62 2.41 6.51
C SER A 19 5.57 2.07 8.00
N GLY A 20 6.30 2.82 8.82
CA GLY A 20 6.33 2.65 10.27
C GLY A 20 7.40 1.68 10.78
N LEU A 21 7.38 1.42 12.07
CA LEU A 21 8.26 0.46 12.73
C LEU A 21 7.67 -0.94 12.62
N ARG A 22 8.42 -1.88 12.06
CA ARG A 22 8.02 -3.29 11.94
C ARG A 22 9.08 -4.19 12.53
N LYS A 23 8.69 -5.16 13.36
CA LYS A 23 9.54 -6.18 13.96
C LYS A 23 8.71 -7.43 14.23
N LYS A 24 9.38 -8.54 14.53
CA LYS A 24 8.70 -9.73 15.03
C LYS A 24 7.91 -9.41 16.30
N THR A 25 6.74 -9.99 16.45
CA THR A 25 5.84 -9.78 17.59
C THR A 25 6.52 -9.96 18.95
N PRO A 26 7.37 -11.00 19.17
CA PRO A 26 8.09 -11.13 20.43
C PRO A 26 9.01 -9.95 20.78
N VAL A 27 9.52 -9.21 19.78
CA VAL A 27 10.31 -8.01 20.01
C VAL A 27 9.43 -6.88 20.57
N PHE A 28 8.24 -6.66 19.98
CA PHE A 28 7.28 -5.68 20.49
C PHE A 28 6.74 -6.04 21.87
N MET A 29 6.60 -7.33 22.17
CA MET A 29 6.16 -7.83 23.47
C MET A 29 7.28 -7.80 24.53
N GLY A 30 8.51 -7.55 24.11
CA GLY A 30 9.65 -7.39 25.02
C GLY A 30 9.49 -6.19 25.95
N PRO A 31 10.09 -6.22 27.16
CA PRO A 31 9.96 -5.15 28.13
C PRO A 31 10.29 -3.77 27.55
N HIS A 32 9.40 -2.81 27.74
CA HIS A 32 9.54 -1.41 27.37
C HIS A 32 9.68 -1.11 25.86
N TYR A 33 9.62 -2.13 24.95
CA TYR A 33 9.87 -1.90 23.53
C TYR A 33 8.78 -1.06 22.88
N LEU A 34 7.52 -1.46 23.06
CA LEU A 34 6.37 -0.71 22.56
C LEU A 34 6.27 0.66 23.22
N GLU A 35 6.39 0.68 24.56
CA GLU A 35 6.24 1.88 25.36
C GLU A 35 7.28 2.95 25.00
N ASN A 36 8.53 2.57 24.78
CA ASN A 36 9.59 3.50 24.37
C ASN A 36 9.27 4.15 23.02
N PHE A 37 8.80 3.37 22.06
CA PHE A 37 8.48 3.92 20.75
C PHE A 37 7.25 4.84 20.80
N VAL A 38 6.21 4.46 21.55
CA VAL A 38 4.99 5.27 21.76
C VAL A 38 5.32 6.56 22.51
N GLN A 39 6.17 6.51 23.56
CA GLN A 39 6.59 7.71 24.28
C GLN A 39 7.37 8.65 23.36
N ALA A 40 8.25 8.11 22.52
CA ALA A 40 9.01 8.92 21.56
C ALA A 40 8.07 9.62 20.56
N ILE A 41 7.00 8.96 20.10
CA ILE A 41 5.97 9.59 19.27
C ILE A 41 5.32 10.75 20.05
N PHE A 42 4.81 10.51 21.26
CA PHE A 42 4.14 11.54 22.05
C PHE A 42 5.03 12.71 22.44
N ASP A 43 6.33 12.46 22.68
CA ASP A 43 7.30 13.52 22.97
C ASP A 43 7.55 14.41 21.74
N VAL A 44 7.63 13.83 20.55
CA VAL A 44 7.91 14.56 19.30
C VAL A 44 6.69 15.33 18.83
N VAL A 45 5.50 14.70 18.85
CA VAL A 45 4.29 15.35 18.35
C VAL A 45 3.61 16.22 19.40
N GLY A 46 3.91 16.03 20.69
CA GLY A 46 3.30 16.75 21.81
C GLY A 46 1.86 16.29 22.06
N ALA A 47 1.65 15.33 22.99
CA ALA A 47 0.32 14.72 23.17
C ALA A 47 -0.68 15.57 23.96
N ARG A 48 -0.21 16.50 24.82
CA ARG A 48 -1.08 17.25 25.75
C ARG A 48 -2.17 18.05 25.04
N GLY A 49 -3.41 17.80 25.41
CA GLY A 49 -4.60 18.47 24.89
C GLY A 49 -5.01 18.03 23.48
N LYS A 50 -4.30 17.06 22.89
CA LYS A 50 -4.51 16.60 21.51
C LYS A 50 -5.49 15.44 21.42
N THR A 51 -6.02 15.27 20.20
CA THR A 51 -6.89 14.16 19.82
C THR A 51 -6.18 13.26 18.82
N PHE A 52 -6.21 11.95 19.05
CA PHE A 52 -5.61 10.97 18.14
C PHE A 52 -6.64 9.92 17.69
N VAL A 53 -6.39 9.30 16.53
CA VAL A 53 -7.06 8.09 16.08
C VAL A 53 -6.19 6.89 16.45
N LEU A 54 -6.80 5.78 16.86
CA LEU A 54 -6.12 4.54 17.19
C LEU A 54 -6.87 3.35 16.59
N GLY A 55 -6.14 2.40 16.04
CA GLY A 55 -6.66 1.11 15.62
C GLY A 55 -5.65 0.36 14.80
N GLY A 56 -6.02 -0.83 14.33
CA GLY A 56 -5.13 -1.64 13.54
C GLY A 56 -5.84 -2.78 12.81
N ASP A 57 -5.05 -3.64 12.20
CA ASP A 57 -5.54 -4.71 11.33
C ASP A 57 -6.00 -5.98 12.08
N GLY A 58 -5.92 -5.97 13.41
CA GLY A 58 -6.38 -7.08 14.26
C GLY A 58 -5.40 -8.24 14.38
N ARG A 59 -4.16 -8.10 13.86
CA ARG A 59 -3.12 -9.10 14.04
C ARG A 59 -2.79 -9.37 15.50
N TYR A 60 -2.10 -10.47 15.76
CA TYR A 60 -1.69 -10.84 17.11
C TYR A 60 -1.02 -9.67 17.84
N PHE A 61 -1.36 -9.48 19.12
CA PHE A 61 -0.92 -8.38 19.98
C PHE A 61 -1.60 -7.01 19.74
N ASN A 62 -2.46 -6.86 18.74
CA ASN A 62 -3.14 -5.59 18.42
C ASN A 62 -3.97 -5.05 19.60
N ASP A 63 -4.77 -5.91 20.23
CA ASP A 63 -5.64 -5.58 21.36
C ASP A 63 -4.84 -5.08 22.59
N ARG A 64 -3.79 -5.82 22.95
CA ARG A 64 -2.92 -5.45 24.08
C ARG A 64 -2.14 -4.16 23.81
N ALA A 65 -1.60 -4.01 22.61
CA ALA A 65 -0.88 -2.81 22.22
C ALA A 65 -1.80 -1.58 22.27
N ALA A 66 -3.04 -1.70 21.82
CA ALA A 66 -4.03 -0.62 21.91
C ALA A 66 -4.28 -0.18 23.35
N GLN A 67 -4.43 -1.11 24.29
CA GLN A 67 -4.62 -0.80 25.71
C GLN A 67 -3.40 -0.08 26.32
N VAL A 68 -2.18 -0.51 25.97
CA VAL A 68 -0.95 0.17 26.41
C VAL A 68 -0.93 1.61 25.86
N ILE A 69 -1.20 1.80 24.56
CA ILE A 69 -1.20 3.12 23.91
C ILE A 69 -2.24 4.04 24.54
N LEU A 70 -3.46 3.56 24.82
CA LEU A 70 -4.51 4.34 25.46
C LEU A 70 -4.07 4.84 26.85
N ARG A 71 -3.51 3.95 27.68
CA ARG A 71 -3.01 4.34 29.01
C ARG A 71 -1.84 5.31 28.94
N MET A 72 -0.96 5.17 27.92
CA MET A 72 0.14 6.10 27.69
C MET A 72 -0.36 7.46 27.16
N ALA A 73 -1.34 7.48 26.25
CA ALA A 73 -1.96 8.72 25.77
C ALA A 73 -2.58 9.52 26.90
N ALA A 74 -3.35 8.87 27.79
CA ALA A 74 -3.92 9.47 28.97
C ALA A 74 -2.84 10.04 29.91
N ALA A 75 -1.77 9.29 30.18
CA ALA A 75 -0.67 9.73 31.03
C ALA A 75 0.14 10.89 30.44
N ASN A 76 0.21 11.02 29.11
CA ASN A 76 0.85 12.11 28.38
C ASN A 76 -0.10 13.30 28.17
N GLY A 77 -1.32 13.24 28.71
CA GLY A 77 -2.28 14.35 28.72
C GLY A 77 -3.05 14.55 27.43
N ALA A 78 -3.19 13.53 26.58
CA ALA A 78 -4.11 13.58 25.45
C ALA A 78 -5.53 13.89 25.93
N ALA A 79 -6.26 14.71 25.18
CA ALA A 79 -7.64 15.05 25.54
C ALA A 79 -8.62 13.95 25.10
N ARG A 80 -8.33 13.30 23.97
CA ARG A 80 -9.24 12.35 23.35
C ARG A 80 -8.50 11.32 22.49
N VAL A 81 -8.99 10.08 22.47
CA VAL A 81 -8.62 9.10 21.46
C VAL A 81 -9.89 8.52 20.83
N ILE A 82 -9.96 8.54 19.50
CA ILE A 82 -10.99 7.85 18.72
C ILE A 82 -10.43 6.48 18.35
N VAL A 83 -11.07 5.41 18.79
CA VAL A 83 -10.60 4.05 18.57
C VAL A 83 -11.66 3.21 17.86
N GLY A 84 -11.27 2.43 16.85
CA GLY A 84 -12.19 1.47 16.23
C GLY A 84 -12.65 0.42 17.22
N GLN A 85 -13.90 -0.03 17.12
CA GLN A 85 -14.45 -1.10 17.94
C GLN A 85 -13.52 -2.34 17.92
N GLY A 86 -13.20 -2.89 19.09
CA GLY A 86 -12.21 -3.96 19.22
C GLY A 86 -10.78 -3.58 18.86
N ALA A 87 -10.47 -2.27 18.81
CA ALA A 87 -9.21 -1.73 18.27
C ALA A 87 -8.98 -2.08 16.78
N ILE A 88 -10.03 -2.45 16.04
CA ILE A 88 -9.97 -2.78 14.61
C ILE A 88 -10.22 -1.51 13.79
N LEU A 89 -9.30 -1.25 12.84
CA LEU A 89 -9.42 -0.12 11.93
C LEU A 89 -8.46 -0.31 10.75
N SER A 90 -8.99 -0.28 9.52
CA SER A 90 -8.13 -0.34 8.33
C SER A 90 -7.30 0.93 8.18
N THR A 91 -6.14 0.82 7.55
CA THR A 91 -5.26 1.99 7.30
C THR A 91 -5.99 3.11 6.55
N PRO A 92 -6.76 2.88 5.46
CA PRO A 92 -7.51 3.96 4.80
C PRO A 92 -8.66 4.52 5.66
N ALA A 93 -9.34 3.70 6.47
CA ALA A 93 -10.36 4.20 7.38
C ALA A 93 -9.76 5.05 8.50
N ALA A 94 -8.58 4.71 9.02
CA ALA A 94 -7.85 5.55 9.95
C ALA A 94 -7.50 6.92 9.35
N SER A 95 -6.97 6.92 8.12
CA SER A 95 -6.72 8.16 7.37
C SER A 95 -7.99 9.00 7.20
N HIS A 96 -9.11 8.35 6.89
CA HIS A 96 -10.41 9.03 6.78
C HIS A 96 -10.86 9.65 8.11
N LEU A 97 -10.81 8.90 9.22
CA LEU A 97 -11.24 9.40 10.54
C LEU A 97 -10.36 10.56 11.02
N ILE A 98 -9.04 10.50 10.81
CA ILE A 98 -8.11 11.61 11.12
C ILE A 98 -8.58 12.89 10.43
N ARG A 99 -8.89 12.82 9.13
CA ARG A 99 -9.33 13.97 8.32
C ARG A 99 -10.75 14.41 8.66
N LEU A 100 -11.68 13.48 8.85
CA LEU A 100 -13.09 13.73 9.17
C LEU A 100 -13.24 14.49 10.48
N HIS A 101 -12.48 14.09 11.49
CA HIS A 101 -12.56 14.68 12.83
C HIS A 101 -11.51 15.77 13.08
N GLY A 102 -10.63 16.07 12.11
CA GLY A 102 -9.57 17.07 12.24
C GLY A 102 -8.65 16.77 13.42
N THR A 103 -8.27 15.51 13.62
CA THR A 103 -7.43 15.10 14.75
C THR A 103 -5.96 15.44 14.52
N ASP A 104 -5.16 15.41 15.58
CA ASP A 104 -3.73 15.74 15.55
C ASP A 104 -2.85 14.62 14.99
N GLY A 105 -3.48 13.53 14.50
CA GLY A 105 -2.84 12.38 13.89
C GLY A 105 -3.44 11.07 14.37
N GLY A 106 -2.76 9.97 14.06
CA GLY A 106 -3.22 8.63 14.46
C GLY A 106 -2.09 7.62 14.60
N LEU A 107 -2.30 6.63 15.47
CA LEU A 107 -1.43 5.47 15.64
C LEU A 107 -2.12 4.25 15.04
N ILE A 108 -1.47 3.61 14.06
CA ILE A 108 -2.04 2.49 13.32
C ILE A 108 -1.18 1.24 13.57
N LEU A 109 -1.82 0.22 14.13
CA LEU A 109 -1.19 -1.05 14.51
C LEU A 109 -1.26 -2.01 13.32
N SER A 110 -0.19 -2.05 12.54
CA SER A 110 -0.09 -2.92 11.36
C SER A 110 1.35 -3.12 10.89
N ALA A 111 1.63 -4.29 10.35
CA ALA A 111 2.78 -4.55 9.49
C ALA A 111 2.34 -4.81 8.04
N SER A 112 1.17 -4.27 7.61
CA SER A 112 0.59 -4.40 6.27
C SER A 112 0.44 -5.88 5.87
N HIS A 113 0.96 -6.27 4.70
CA HIS A 113 0.88 -7.61 4.13
C HIS A 113 1.76 -8.67 4.79
N ASN A 114 2.60 -8.32 5.76
CA ASN A 114 3.43 -9.32 6.44
C ASN A 114 2.58 -10.27 7.27
N PRO A 115 2.95 -11.56 7.39
CA PRO A 115 2.23 -12.54 8.21
C PRO A 115 2.01 -12.03 9.64
N GLY A 116 0.88 -12.40 10.24
CA GLY A 116 0.53 -12.14 11.63
C GLY A 116 0.66 -13.40 12.48
N GLY A 117 0.83 -13.21 13.78
CA GLY A 117 0.90 -14.33 14.74
C GLY A 117 1.92 -14.10 15.84
N PRO A 118 1.99 -15.01 16.82
CA PRO A 118 2.84 -14.84 18.01
C PRO A 118 4.34 -14.83 17.69
N ALA A 119 4.77 -15.45 16.58
CA ALA A 119 6.17 -15.47 16.10
C ALA A 119 6.38 -14.61 14.85
N GLU A 120 5.31 -14.05 14.30
CA GLU A 120 5.32 -13.29 13.07
C GLU A 120 5.45 -11.78 13.29
N ASP A 121 5.09 -10.97 12.33
CA ASP A 121 5.40 -9.55 12.34
C ASP A 121 4.29 -8.71 13.00
N PHE A 122 4.73 -7.69 13.72
CA PHE A 122 3.91 -6.62 14.27
C PHE A 122 4.46 -5.26 13.82
N GLY A 123 3.62 -4.23 13.80
CA GLY A 123 4.05 -2.90 13.41
C GLY A 123 3.23 -1.79 14.04
N LEU A 124 3.83 -0.59 14.08
CA LEU A 124 3.20 0.63 14.51
C LEU A 124 3.59 1.77 13.56
N LYS A 125 2.58 2.41 12.96
CA LYS A 125 2.71 3.60 12.11
C LYS A 125 2.18 4.82 12.86
N PHE A 126 2.75 5.99 12.60
CA PHE A 126 2.16 7.28 12.97
C PHE A 126 1.74 8.03 11.71
N ASN A 127 0.46 8.41 11.65
CA ASN A 127 -0.08 9.25 10.59
C ASN A 127 -0.28 10.68 11.08
N MET A 128 0.05 11.64 10.23
CA MET A 128 -0.04 13.07 10.47
C MET A 128 -1.50 13.57 10.47
N PRO A 129 -1.77 14.83 10.87
CA PRO A 129 -3.11 15.44 10.84
C PRO A 129 -3.78 15.45 9.46
N ASN A 130 -2.99 15.39 8.37
CA ASN A 130 -3.55 15.25 7.02
C ASN A 130 -4.08 13.84 6.72
N GLY A 131 -3.85 12.88 7.62
CA GLY A 131 -4.23 11.46 7.47
C GLY A 131 -3.19 10.58 6.77
N GLY A 132 -2.06 11.15 6.32
CA GLY A 132 -1.00 10.45 5.62
C GLY A 132 0.14 9.99 6.52
N PRO A 133 1.02 9.10 6.01
CA PRO A 133 2.19 8.63 6.76
C PRO A 133 3.10 9.78 7.16
N ALA A 134 3.71 9.68 8.34
CA ALA A 134 4.66 10.67 8.83
C ALA A 134 5.85 10.84 7.84
N PRO A 135 6.20 12.08 7.47
CA PRO A 135 7.32 12.36 6.60
C PRO A 135 8.66 12.09 7.29
N GLU A 136 9.72 11.99 6.50
CA GLU A 136 11.05 11.59 6.99
C GLU A 136 11.58 12.45 8.15
N PRO A 137 11.44 13.79 8.15
CA PRO A 137 11.88 14.59 9.31
C PRO A 137 11.20 14.20 10.62
N VAL A 138 9.92 13.81 10.57
CA VAL A 138 9.16 13.38 11.76
C VAL A 138 9.60 11.99 12.21
N THR A 139 9.75 11.05 11.28
CA THR A 139 10.20 9.68 11.62
C THR A 139 11.62 9.67 12.14
N GLU A 140 12.53 10.49 11.61
CA GLU A 140 13.90 10.65 12.12
C GLU A 140 13.92 11.33 13.51
N ALA A 141 13.04 12.32 13.75
CA ALA A 141 12.89 12.92 15.07
C ALA A 141 12.41 11.89 16.12
N ILE A 142 11.42 11.06 15.77
CA ILE A 142 10.94 9.97 16.62
C ILE A 142 12.08 8.98 16.90
N PHE A 143 12.81 8.56 15.87
CA PHE A 143 13.96 7.67 16.05
C PHE A 143 15.05 8.29 16.93
N GLY A 144 15.40 9.56 16.68
CA GLY A 144 16.36 10.28 17.53
C GLY A 144 15.91 10.36 19.00
N ARG A 145 14.59 10.49 19.23
CA ARG A 145 14.04 10.49 20.58
C ARG A 145 14.13 9.12 21.24
N THR A 146 13.90 8.01 20.54
CA THR A 146 14.08 6.66 21.12
C THR A 146 15.50 6.42 21.59
N ALA A 147 16.50 7.00 20.93
CA ALA A 147 17.92 6.87 21.29
C ALA A 147 18.32 7.63 22.58
N THR A 148 17.46 8.49 23.10
CA THR A 148 17.72 9.33 24.29
C THR A 148 16.72 9.13 25.41
N LEU A 149 15.74 8.22 25.24
CA LEU A 149 14.66 7.99 26.19
C LEU A 149 15.20 7.35 27.48
N LYS A 150 14.74 7.88 28.63
CA LYS A 150 15.11 7.36 29.95
C LYS A 150 13.91 6.95 30.80
N GLU A 151 12.73 7.40 30.41
CA GLU A 151 11.47 7.11 31.08
C GLU A 151 10.30 7.22 30.12
N TYR A 152 9.19 6.57 30.45
CA TYR A 152 7.91 6.77 29.81
C TYR A 152 6.80 6.93 30.86
N ARG A 153 5.67 7.46 30.43
CA ARG A 153 4.50 7.71 31.29
C ARG A 153 3.38 6.79 30.89
N ILE A 154 2.77 6.15 31.89
CA ILE A 154 1.61 5.28 31.70
C ILE A 154 0.63 5.48 32.85
N LEU A 155 -0.66 5.44 32.56
CA LEU A 155 -1.72 5.53 33.57
C LEU A 155 -1.90 4.15 34.25
N ALA A 156 -1.84 4.11 35.57
CA ALA A 156 -2.18 2.93 36.36
C ALA A 156 -3.71 2.74 36.31
N ALA A 157 -4.18 2.02 35.32
CA ALA A 157 -5.59 1.73 35.08
C ALA A 157 -5.75 0.32 34.54
N GLN A 158 -6.93 -0.26 34.77
CA GLN A 158 -7.33 -1.48 34.08
C GLN A 158 -7.62 -1.21 32.61
N ASP A 159 -7.57 -2.27 31.79
CA ASP A 159 -7.98 -2.22 30.41
C ASP A 159 -9.46 -1.83 30.30
N ILE A 160 -9.78 -1.05 29.28
CA ILE A 160 -11.15 -0.62 29.00
C ILE A 160 -11.82 -1.55 27.98
N ASP A 161 -13.14 -1.68 28.06
CA ASP A 161 -13.90 -2.45 27.07
C ASP A 161 -13.97 -1.67 25.75
N LEU A 162 -13.31 -2.18 24.72
CA LEU A 162 -13.36 -1.65 23.36
C LEU A 162 -14.38 -2.37 22.47
N THR A 163 -15.14 -3.31 23.01
CA THR A 163 -16.15 -4.04 22.21
C THR A 163 -17.48 -3.30 22.10
N ALA A 164 -17.75 -2.38 23.05
CA ALA A 164 -18.97 -1.57 23.06
C ALA A 164 -18.70 -0.18 22.45
N ILE A 165 -19.46 0.18 21.42
CA ILE A 165 -19.44 1.54 20.85
C ILE A 165 -19.94 2.55 21.87
N GLY A 166 -19.23 3.66 22.04
CA GLY A 166 -19.59 4.70 22.98
C GLY A 166 -18.40 5.43 23.57
N ARG A 167 -18.64 6.24 24.61
CA ARG A 167 -17.61 7.03 25.28
C ARG A 167 -17.24 6.42 26.61
N VAL A 168 -15.93 6.34 26.85
CA VAL A 168 -15.37 5.86 28.12
C VAL A 168 -14.34 6.89 28.61
N ALA A 169 -14.36 7.19 29.90
CA ALA A 169 -13.34 8.03 30.52
C ALA A 169 -12.14 7.16 30.93
N LEU A 170 -10.93 7.60 30.61
CA LEU A 170 -9.68 6.99 31.06
C LEU A 170 -8.78 8.08 31.69
N GLY A 171 -8.89 8.23 33.01
CA GLY A 171 -8.38 9.42 33.70
C GLY A 171 -9.13 10.66 33.24
N ASP A 172 -8.40 11.71 32.83
CA ASP A 172 -8.96 12.96 32.28
C ASP A 172 -9.19 12.88 30.76
N MET A 173 -8.77 11.79 30.10
CA MET A 173 -8.91 11.57 28.67
C MET A 173 -10.25 10.91 28.34
N THR A 174 -10.88 11.32 27.26
CA THR A 174 -12.03 10.64 26.66
C THR A 174 -11.58 9.62 25.61
N VAL A 175 -12.08 8.40 25.67
CA VAL A 175 -11.94 7.39 24.62
C VAL A 175 -13.30 7.24 23.93
N ASP A 176 -13.35 7.54 22.64
CA ASP A 176 -14.53 7.30 21.81
C ASP A 176 -14.34 6.01 21.01
N VAL A 177 -15.06 4.96 21.39
CA VAL A 177 -15.11 3.71 20.62
C VAL A 177 -16.13 3.89 19.50
N VAL A 178 -15.68 3.79 18.24
CA VAL A 178 -16.50 4.03 17.06
C VAL A 178 -16.64 2.77 16.20
N ASP A 179 -17.72 2.70 15.41
CA ASP A 179 -17.85 1.70 14.36
C ASP A 179 -16.74 1.92 13.31
N PRO A 180 -15.85 0.94 13.09
CA PRO A 180 -14.73 1.12 12.16
C PRO A 180 -15.18 1.24 10.69
N VAL A 181 -16.39 0.78 10.35
CA VAL A 181 -16.88 0.65 8.99
C VAL A 181 -17.78 1.81 8.56
N ALA A 182 -18.60 2.33 9.46
CA ALA A 182 -19.73 3.20 9.13
C ALA A 182 -19.33 4.46 8.34
N ASP A 183 -18.36 5.24 8.85
CA ASP A 183 -17.94 6.49 8.23
C ASP A 183 -17.22 6.24 6.89
N TYR A 184 -16.42 5.18 6.82
CA TYR A 184 -15.75 4.76 5.60
C TYR A 184 -16.76 4.34 4.52
N ALA A 185 -17.75 3.51 4.88
CA ALA A 185 -18.80 3.08 3.95
C ALA A 185 -19.62 4.27 3.44
N ALA A 186 -19.92 5.25 4.31
CA ALA A 186 -20.59 6.48 3.91
C ALA A 186 -19.72 7.34 2.95
N LEU A 187 -18.40 7.35 3.12
CA LEU A 187 -17.50 7.98 2.16
C LEU A 187 -17.56 7.29 0.81
N MET A 188 -17.49 5.97 0.77
CA MET A 188 -17.56 5.20 -0.49
C MET A 188 -18.88 5.44 -1.22
N GLU A 189 -20.01 5.50 -0.51
CA GLU A 189 -21.33 5.78 -1.11
C GLU A 189 -21.40 7.18 -1.76
N ARG A 190 -20.66 8.16 -1.27
CA ARG A 190 -20.55 9.49 -1.91
C ARG A 190 -19.65 9.49 -3.16
N LEU A 191 -18.64 8.61 -3.21
CA LEU A 191 -17.67 8.59 -4.30
C LEU A 191 -18.15 7.80 -5.52
N PHE A 192 -18.94 6.74 -5.31
CA PHE A 192 -19.29 5.77 -6.34
C PHE A 192 -20.80 5.74 -6.63
N ASP A 193 -21.15 5.29 -7.83
CA ASP A 193 -22.55 5.13 -8.28
C ASP A 193 -23.14 3.82 -7.72
N PHE A 194 -23.47 3.82 -6.43
CA PHE A 194 -24.07 2.66 -5.77
C PHE A 194 -25.36 2.17 -6.46
N PRO A 195 -26.28 3.04 -6.93
CA PRO A 195 -27.43 2.59 -7.72
C PRO A 195 -27.05 1.79 -8.97
N ALA A 196 -26.06 2.23 -9.75
CA ALA A 196 -25.63 1.51 -10.95
C ALA A 196 -24.98 0.16 -10.60
N ILE A 197 -24.15 0.11 -9.53
CA ILE A 197 -23.52 -1.13 -9.08
C ILE A 197 -24.57 -2.11 -8.54
N ARG A 198 -25.57 -1.65 -7.76
CA ARG A 198 -26.70 -2.48 -7.32
C ARG A 198 -27.47 -3.07 -8.48
N ALA A 199 -27.76 -2.27 -9.51
CA ALA A 199 -28.44 -2.75 -10.70
C ALA A 199 -27.63 -3.82 -11.43
N MET A 200 -26.31 -3.70 -11.46
CA MET A 200 -25.41 -4.71 -12.05
C MET A 200 -25.47 -6.04 -11.27
N PHE A 201 -25.41 -6.01 -9.93
CA PHE A 201 -25.57 -7.22 -9.11
C PHE A 201 -26.96 -7.85 -9.25
N ALA A 202 -28.01 -7.02 -9.25
CA ALA A 202 -29.40 -7.49 -9.45
C ALA A 202 -29.61 -8.13 -10.83
N ALA A 203 -28.82 -7.74 -11.84
CA ALA A 203 -28.83 -8.36 -13.17
C ALA A 203 -28.03 -9.68 -13.25
N GLY A 204 -27.48 -10.17 -12.13
CA GLY A 204 -26.81 -11.47 -12.04
C GLY A 204 -25.28 -11.41 -12.17
N PHE A 205 -24.66 -10.23 -12.07
CA PHE A 205 -23.20 -10.11 -12.00
C PHE A 205 -22.66 -10.82 -10.77
N ARG A 206 -21.68 -11.69 -10.95
CA ARG A 206 -21.06 -12.47 -9.88
C ARG A 206 -19.65 -11.95 -9.58
N MET A 207 -19.33 -11.82 -8.31
CA MET A 207 -17.96 -11.53 -7.90
C MET A 207 -17.50 -12.38 -6.73
N ARG A 208 -16.18 -12.40 -6.52
CA ARG A 208 -15.51 -12.94 -5.34
C ARG A 208 -14.58 -11.89 -4.76
N PHE A 209 -14.70 -11.63 -3.46
CA PHE A 209 -13.75 -10.79 -2.72
C PHE A 209 -13.10 -11.62 -1.63
N ASP A 210 -11.78 -11.78 -1.70
CA ASP A 210 -11.00 -12.44 -0.65
C ASP A 210 -10.42 -11.40 0.33
N ALA A 211 -10.96 -11.38 1.53
CA ALA A 211 -10.48 -10.50 2.59
C ALA A 211 -9.25 -11.06 3.34
N MET A 212 -8.75 -12.24 2.96
CA MET A 212 -7.54 -12.88 3.50
C MET A 212 -7.51 -12.99 5.04
N CYS A 213 -8.67 -13.21 5.67
CA CYS A 213 -8.87 -13.19 7.14
C CYS A 213 -8.35 -11.90 7.80
N ALA A 214 -8.39 -10.79 7.08
CA ALA A 214 -7.82 -9.50 7.48
C ALA A 214 -8.90 -8.44 7.70
N VAL A 215 -8.47 -7.22 7.98
CA VAL A 215 -9.31 -6.10 8.44
C VAL A 215 -10.42 -5.71 7.46
N THR A 216 -10.25 -5.96 6.16
CA THR A 216 -11.23 -5.58 5.13
C THR A 216 -12.50 -6.42 5.14
N GLY A 217 -12.51 -7.57 5.83
CA GLY A 217 -13.68 -8.46 5.86
C GLY A 217 -14.99 -7.79 6.29
N PRO A 218 -15.07 -7.16 7.47
CA PRO A 218 -16.24 -6.39 7.90
C PRO A 218 -16.64 -5.28 6.92
N TYR A 219 -15.68 -4.54 6.38
CA TYR A 219 -15.93 -3.46 5.41
C TYR A 219 -16.53 -3.99 4.10
N ALA A 220 -15.94 -5.06 3.57
CA ALA A 220 -16.41 -5.66 2.32
C ALA A 220 -17.80 -6.27 2.47
N ARG A 221 -18.10 -6.95 3.59
CA ARG A 221 -19.45 -7.45 3.87
C ARG A 221 -20.49 -6.34 3.92
N GLU A 222 -20.21 -5.28 4.68
CA GLU A 222 -21.12 -4.14 4.77
C GLU A 222 -21.34 -3.48 3.42
N ILE A 223 -20.26 -3.21 2.67
CA ILE A 223 -20.35 -2.46 1.43
C ILE A 223 -20.86 -3.33 0.28
N LEU A 224 -20.23 -4.49 0.03
CA LEU A 224 -20.53 -5.31 -1.14
C LEU A 224 -21.84 -6.10 -0.97
N GLU A 225 -22.00 -6.79 0.17
CA GLU A 225 -23.17 -7.64 0.40
C GLU A 225 -24.38 -6.83 0.90
N ALA A 226 -24.21 -6.06 2.00
CA ALA A 226 -25.33 -5.38 2.63
C ALA A 226 -25.80 -4.14 1.84
N ARG A 227 -24.90 -3.24 1.43
CA ARG A 227 -25.27 -1.99 0.73
C ARG A 227 -25.42 -2.16 -0.77
N LEU A 228 -24.55 -2.90 -1.42
CA LEU A 228 -24.54 -3.05 -2.87
C LEU A 228 -25.36 -4.24 -3.36
N GLY A 229 -25.72 -5.18 -2.48
CA GLY A 229 -26.59 -6.30 -2.81
C GLY A 229 -25.90 -7.43 -3.57
N ALA A 230 -24.58 -7.55 -3.45
CA ALA A 230 -23.89 -8.75 -3.89
C ALA A 230 -24.41 -9.98 -3.13
N ALA A 231 -24.40 -11.15 -3.76
CA ALA A 231 -24.93 -12.37 -3.14
C ALA A 231 -24.20 -12.69 -1.81
N PRO A 232 -24.90 -13.19 -0.78
CA PRO A 232 -24.26 -13.66 0.44
C PRO A 232 -23.16 -14.69 0.14
N GLY A 233 -22.00 -14.56 0.78
CA GLY A 233 -20.81 -15.38 0.51
C GLY A 233 -19.95 -14.89 -0.66
N THR A 234 -20.24 -13.73 -1.20
CA THR A 234 -19.36 -13.01 -2.12
C THR A 234 -18.01 -12.69 -1.44
N VAL A 235 -18.08 -12.30 -0.17
CA VAL A 235 -16.87 -12.01 0.64
C VAL A 235 -16.45 -13.27 1.38
N ILE A 236 -15.29 -13.80 1.03
CA ILE A 236 -14.69 -14.96 1.68
C ILE A 236 -13.57 -14.52 2.64
N ASN A 237 -13.17 -15.41 3.56
CA ASN A 237 -12.16 -15.12 4.57
C ASN A 237 -12.44 -13.80 5.31
N ALA A 238 -13.73 -13.51 5.58
CA ALA A 238 -14.22 -12.19 5.96
C ALA A 238 -14.11 -11.89 7.46
N THR A 239 -13.67 -12.83 8.27
CA THR A 239 -13.47 -12.63 9.73
C THR A 239 -12.00 -12.32 9.98
N PRO A 240 -11.68 -11.13 10.51
CA PRO A 240 -10.30 -10.82 10.89
C PRO A 240 -9.80 -11.82 11.97
N LEU A 241 -8.64 -12.42 11.72
CA LEU A 241 -8.00 -13.36 12.63
C LEU A 241 -6.61 -12.84 13.01
N PRO A 242 -6.14 -13.10 14.25
CA PRO A 242 -4.86 -12.60 14.74
C PRO A 242 -3.63 -13.07 13.93
N ASP A 243 -3.77 -14.23 13.30
CA ASP A 243 -2.75 -14.87 12.45
C ASP A 243 -3.15 -14.89 10.96
N PHE A 244 -4.20 -14.14 10.59
CA PHE A 244 -4.81 -14.18 9.25
C PHE A 244 -5.18 -15.58 8.79
N GLY A 245 -5.53 -16.48 9.73
CA GLY A 245 -5.84 -17.88 9.43
C GLY A 245 -4.63 -18.70 8.95
N GLY A 246 -3.43 -18.31 9.35
CA GLY A 246 -2.18 -18.90 8.89
C GLY A 246 -1.80 -18.51 7.44
N LEU A 247 -2.49 -17.50 6.86
CA LEU A 247 -2.23 -17.00 5.52
C LEU A 247 -1.16 -15.90 5.53
N HIS A 248 -0.55 -15.69 4.36
CA HIS A 248 0.20 -14.47 4.07
C HIS A 248 -0.77 -13.47 3.40
N PRO A 249 -1.20 -12.40 4.09
CA PRO A 249 -2.26 -11.54 3.60
C PRO A 249 -1.72 -10.49 2.60
N ASP A 250 -1.13 -10.97 1.51
CA ASP A 250 -0.60 -10.15 0.40
C ASP A 250 -1.38 -10.46 -0.88
N PRO A 251 -2.15 -9.51 -1.43
CA PRO A 251 -3.08 -9.73 -2.54
C PRO A 251 -2.32 -9.78 -3.88
N ASN A 252 -1.60 -10.84 -4.13
CA ASN A 252 -0.89 -11.10 -5.38
C ASN A 252 -1.18 -12.53 -5.87
N PRO A 253 -0.86 -12.87 -7.14
CA PRO A 253 -1.17 -14.17 -7.72
C PRO A 253 -0.58 -15.37 -6.98
N VAL A 254 0.50 -15.18 -6.22
CA VAL A 254 1.16 -16.26 -5.46
C VAL A 254 0.38 -16.56 -4.19
N TRP A 255 0.04 -15.55 -3.40
CA TRP A 255 -0.61 -15.70 -2.09
C TRP A 255 -2.14 -15.78 -2.19
N ALA A 256 -2.74 -15.12 -3.17
CA ALA A 256 -4.18 -15.25 -3.47
C ALA A 256 -4.46 -16.39 -4.47
N LYS A 257 -3.69 -17.48 -4.40
CA LYS A 257 -3.76 -18.58 -5.37
C LYS A 257 -5.17 -19.20 -5.47
N ALA A 258 -5.87 -19.37 -4.36
CA ALA A 258 -7.22 -19.93 -4.36
C ALA A 258 -8.19 -19.06 -5.18
N LEU A 259 -8.12 -17.73 -5.04
CA LEU A 259 -8.88 -16.80 -5.85
C LEU A 259 -8.47 -16.88 -7.32
N MET A 260 -7.18 -16.94 -7.62
CA MET A 260 -6.69 -17.10 -8.99
C MET A 260 -7.23 -18.38 -9.64
N ASP A 261 -7.15 -19.51 -8.93
CA ASP A 261 -7.66 -20.81 -9.42
C ASP A 261 -9.18 -20.74 -9.69
N GLU A 262 -9.97 -20.09 -8.82
CA GLU A 262 -11.41 -19.85 -9.04
C GLU A 262 -11.65 -18.99 -10.28
N MET A 263 -10.93 -17.87 -10.43
CA MET A 263 -11.13 -16.90 -11.52
C MET A 263 -10.70 -17.42 -12.89
N PHE A 264 -9.82 -18.42 -12.93
CA PHE A 264 -9.40 -19.12 -14.15
C PHE A 264 -10.14 -20.46 -14.36
N GLY A 265 -11.05 -20.81 -13.46
CA GLY A 265 -11.88 -22.02 -13.55
C GLY A 265 -13.06 -21.89 -14.53
N ALA A 266 -13.70 -23.03 -14.83
CA ALA A 266 -14.81 -23.10 -15.78
C ALA A 266 -16.06 -22.31 -15.33
N ASP A 267 -16.32 -22.24 -14.01
CA ASP A 267 -17.45 -21.51 -13.42
C ASP A 267 -17.03 -20.19 -12.75
N ALA A 268 -15.98 -19.56 -13.26
CA ALA A 268 -15.44 -18.34 -12.71
C ALA A 268 -16.51 -17.23 -12.58
N PRO A 269 -16.50 -16.45 -11.49
CA PRO A 269 -17.24 -15.19 -11.40
C PRO A 269 -16.80 -14.20 -12.48
N ASP A 270 -17.57 -13.12 -12.64
CA ASP A 270 -17.23 -12.07 -13.62
C ASP A 270 -16.08 -11.19 -13.14
N PHE A 271 -15.91 -11.08 -11.80
CA PHE A 271 -14.91 -10.23 -11.15
C PHE A 271 -14.39 -10.86 -9.86
N GLY A 272 -13.09 -10.85 -9.67
CA GLY A 272 -12.42 -11.25 -8.45
C GLY A 272 -11.54 -10.14 -7.90
N ALA A 273 -11.45 -10.02 -6.59
CA ALA A 273 -10.56 -9.08 -5.93
C ALA A 273 -10.06 -9.63 -4.58
N ALA A 274 -8.92 -9.13 -4.13
CA ALA A 274 -8.40 -9.40 -2.79
C ALA A 274 -7.78 -8.14 -2.20
N SER A 275 -7.66 -8.09 -0.86
CA SER A 275 -7.02 -6.99 -0.13
C SER A 275 -6.08 -7.52 0.94
N ASP A 276 -5.09 -6.70 1.36
CA ASP A 276 -4.06 -7.11 2.32
C ASP A 276 -4.46 -6.95 3.79
N GLY A 277 -3.50 -7.23 4.68
CA GLY A 277 -3.69 -7.25 6.14
C GLY A 277 -4.33 -5.99 6.70
N ASP A 278 -3.91 -4.80 6.27
CA ASP A 278 -4.45 -3.52 6.76
C ASP A 278 -5.35 -2.78 5.75
N GLY A 279 -5.64 -3.42 4.62
CA GLY A 279 -6.65 -2.95 3.68
C GLY A 279 -6.19 -1.86 2.72
N ASP A 280 -4.89 -1.63 2.63
CA ASP A 280 -4.33 -0.57 1.79
C ASP A 280 -3.96 -1.03 0.37
N ARG A 281 -3.94 -2.36 0.10
CA ARG A 281 -3.63 -2.94 -1.22
C ARG A 281 -4.84 -3.64 -1.83
N ASN A 282 -4.77 -3.82 -3.16
CA ASN A 282 -5.80 -4.52 -3.92
C ASN A 282 -5.21 -5.37 -5.05
N MET A 283 -5.77 -6.54 -5.27
CA MET A 283 -5.61 -7.32 -6.49
C MET A 283 -6.94 -7.38 -7.22
N VAL A 284 -6.91 -7.30 -8.54
CA VAL A 284 -8.09 -7.38 -9.40
C VAL A 284 -7.88 -8.46 -10.46
N VAL A 285 -8.91 -9.29 -10.65
CA VAL A 285 -8.92 -10.39 -11.62
C VAL A 285 -10.27 -10.41 -12.32
N GLY A 286 -10.27 -10.40 -13.64
CA GLY A 286 -11.46 -10.72 -14.42
C GLY A 286 -11.54 -12.23 -14.69
N ARG A 287 -12.66 -12.69 -15.26
CA ARG A 287 -12.80 -14.08 -15.69
C ARG A 287 -11.71 -14.45 -16.68
N GLY A 288 -10.79 -15.32 -16.28
CA GLY A 288 -9.68 -15.79 -17.09
C GLY A 288 -8.63 -14.73 -17.45
N ILE A 289 -8.61 -13.58 -16.77
CA ILE A 289 -7.63 -12.53 -17.04
C ILE A 289 -7.18 -11.84 -15.74
N TYR A 290 -5.88 -11.82 -15.51
CA TYR A 290 -5.27 -11.07 -14.42
C TYR A 290 -5.03 -9.62 -14.83
N VAL A 291 -5.31 -8.68 -13.92
CA VAL A 291 -5.05 -7.25 -14.11
C VAL A 291 -3.79 -6.86 -13.34
N SER A 292 -2.74 -6.49 -14.03
CA SER A 292 -1.53 -5.98 -13.36
C SER A 292 -1.85 -4.67 -12.62
N PRO A 293 -1.18 -4.37 -11.49
CA PRO A 293 -1.33 -3.09 -10.79
C PRO A 293 -1.11 -1.88 -11.72
N SER A 294 -0.19 -2.02 -12.65
CA SER A 294 0.15 -0.99 -13.64
C SER A 294 -0.98 -0.74 -14.64
N ASP A 295 -1.60 -1.80 -15.18
CA ASP A 295 -2.79 -1.69 -16.03
C ASP A 295 -3.98 -1.15 -15.23
N SER A 296 -4.17 -1.65 -14.00
CA SER A 296 -5.24 -1.18 -13.12
C SER A 296 -5.19 0.33 -12.93
N LEU A 297 -4.05 0.89 -12.53
CA LEU A 297 -3.89 2.34 -12.35
C LEU A 297 -4.25 3.12 -13.61
N ALA A 298 -3.78 2.67 -14.78
CA ALA A 298 -4.04 3.33 -16.05
C ALA A 298 -5.53 3.26 -16.45
N VAL A 299 -6.18 2.10 -16.25
CA VAL A 299 -7.62 1.93 -16.49
C VAL A 299 -8.45 2.81 -15.56
N LEU A 300 -8.11 2.86 -14.26
CA LEU A 300 -8.80 3.72 -13.28
C LEU A 300 -8.67 5.19 -13.68
N ALA A 301 -7.48 5.65 -14.08
CA ALA A 301 -7.26 7.03 -14.53
C ALA A 301 -8.09 7.37 -15.79
N ALA A 302 -8.09 6.48 -16.78
CA ALA A 302 -8.83 6.68 -18.04
C ALA A 302 -10.35 6.72 -17.87
N ASN A 303 -10.88 6.09 -16.81
CA ASN A 303 -12.31 5.94 -16.56
C ASN A 303 -12.80 6.66 -15.29
N ALA A 304 -11.95 7.43 -14.62
CA ALA A 304 -12.26 8.01 -13.31
C ALA A 304 -13.54 8.85 -13.32
N THR A 305 -13.80 9.62 -14.39
CA THR A 305 -14.98 10.50 -14.51
C THR A 305 -16.31 9.75 -14.59
N LEU A 306 -16.30 8.44 -14.75
CA LEU A 306 -17.51 7.61 -14.65
C LEU A 306 -18.03 7.48 -13.21
N ALA A 307 -17.18 7.71 -12.22
CA ALA A 307 -17.58 7.69 -10.82
C ALA A 307 -18.00 9.10 -10.36
N PRO A 308 -19.10 9.23 -9.59
CA PRO A 308 -19.66 10.52 -9.15
C PRO A 308 -18.63 11.45 -8.48
N GLY A 309 -17.78 10.90 -7.62
CA GLY A 309 -16.76 11.66 -6.89
C GLY A 309 -15.66 12.27 -7.77
N TYR A 310 -15.53 11.81 -9.02
CA TYR A 310 -14.47 12.22 -9.95
C TYR A 310 -15.02 12.82 -11.27
N ARG A 311 -16.30 13.14 -11.35
CA ARG A 311 -16.93 13.73 -12.55
C ARG A 311 -16.29 15.03 -13.01
N ALA A 312 -15.71 15.78 -12.10
CA ALA A 312 -14.99 17.03 -12.41
C ALA A 312 -13.64 16.80 -13.15
N GLY A 313 -13.23 15.55 -13.33
CA GLY A 313 -11.93 15.17 -13.89
C GLY A 313 -10.85 15.04 -12.83
N LEU A 314 -9.69 14.55 -13.26
CA LEU A 314 -8.49 14.42 -12.44
C LEU A 314 -7.64 15.68 -12.55
N LYS A 315 -7.10 16.17 -11.44
CA LYS A 315 -6.13 17.29 -11.42
C LYS A 315 -4.78 16.87 -11.98
N GLY A 316 -4.43 15.61 -11.79
CA GLY A 316 -3.22 14.95 -12.24
C GLY A 316 -3.16 13.54 -11.69
N VAL A 317 -2.15 12.79 -12.11
CA VAL A 317 -1.85 11.44 -11.63
C VAL A 317 -0.42 11.34 -11.14
N ALA A 318 -0.15 10.40 -10.23
CA ALA A 318 1.21 10.08 -9.85
C ALA A 318 1.42 8.57 -9.79
N ARG A 319 2.62 8.14 -10.12
CA ARG A 319 3.07 6.76 -9.97
C ARG A 319 4.44 6.69 -9.32
N SER A 320 4.73 5.60 -8.63
CA SER A 320 6.11 5.34 -8.21
C SER A 320 7.00 5.07 -9.43
N MET A 321 8.28 5.38 -9.31
CA MET A 321 9.24 5.23 -10.41
C MET A 321 9.31 3.78 -10.95
N PRO A 322 9.22 2.72 -10.12
CA PRO A 322 9.17 1.35 -10.63
C PRO A 322 7.87 1.00 -11.36
N THR A 323 6.75 1.67 -11.04
CA THR A 323 5.46 1.43 -11.69
C THR A 323 5.51 1.75 -13.18
N SER A 324 4.80 0.97 -14.00
CA SER A 324 4.74 1.15 -15.46
C SER A 324 4.35 2.57 -15.88
N ALA A 325 4.86 3.00 -17.03
CA ALA A 325 4.47 4.25 -17.70
C ALA A 325 3.10 4.17 -18.43
N ALA A 326 2.31 3.12 -18.20
CA ALA A 326 0.98 3.01 -18.82
C ALA A 326 0.09 4.22 -18.48
N VAL A 327 0.09 4.67 -17.22
CA VAL A 327 -0.70 5.83 -16.79
C VAL A 327 -0.18 7.16 -17.35
N ASP A 328 1.10 7.26 -17.72
CA ASP A 328 1.68 8.46 -18.34
C ASP A 328 1.00 8.77 -19.68
N ARG A 329 0.69 7.72 -20.48
CA ARG A 329 -0.01 7.85 -21.76
C ARG A 329 -1.46 8.29 -21.57
N VAL A 330 -2.12 7.81 -20.55
CA VAL A 330 -3.46 8.25 -20.16
C VAL A 330 -3.44 9.72 -19.76
N ALA A 331 -2.49 10.12 -18.91
CA ALA A 331 -2.35 11.51 -18.49
C ALA A 331 -2.10 12.45 -19.67
N GLN A 332 -1.24 12.04 -20.61
CA GLN A 332 -0.99 12.77 -21.83
C GLN A 332 -2.27 12.95 -22.66
N ALA A 333 -3.04 11.88 -22.84
CA ALA A 333 -4.30 11.93 -23.60
C ALA A 333 -5.37 12.79 -22.92
N LEU A 334 -5.40 12.80 -21.58
CA LEU A 334 -6.29 13.65 -20.81
C LEU A 334 -5.81 15.11 -20.68
N GLY A 335 -4.60 15.41 -21.09
CA GLY A 335 -3.98 16.75 -20.96
C GLY A 335 -3.72 17.16 -19.51
N ILE A 336 -3.43 16.21 -18.63
CA ILE A 336 -3.17 16.43 -17.20
C ILE A 336 -1.72 16.08 -16.82
N GLY A 337 -1.26 16.59 -15.68
CA GLY A 337 0.08 16.29 -15.15
C GLY A 337 0.24 14.83 -14.75
N CYS A 338 1.40 14.25 -15.01
CA CYS A 338 1.84 12.96 -14.48
C CYS A 338 3.14 13.15 -13.68
N HIS A 339 3.17 12.65 -12.45
CA HIS A 339 4.31 12.76 -11.55
C HIS A 339 4.93 11.38 -11.30
N GLU A 340 6.24 11.24 -11.55
CA GLU A 340 7.02 10.07 -11.20
C GLU A 340 7.73 10.33 -9.86
N THR A 341 7.44 9.52 -8.84
CA THR A 341 7.99 9.68 -7.48
C THR A 341 8.84 8.48 -7.07
N PRO A 342 9.64 8.57 -6.01
CA PRO A 342 10.19 7.39 -5.36
C PRO A 342 9.09 6.43 -4.88
N THR A 343 9.46 5.21 -4.53
CA THR A 343 8.56 4.28 -3.85
C THR A 343 8.26 4.76 -2.43
N GLY A 344 7.00 4.73 -2.06
CA GLY A 344 6.51 5.10 -0.73
C GLY A 344 5.42 6.17 -0.79
N TRP A 345 4.30 5.89 -0.13
CA TRP A 345 3.09 6.71 -0.21
C TRP A 345 3.27 8.15 0.31
N LYS A 346 4.26 8.39 1.18
CA LYS A 346 4.59 9.74 1.68
C LYS A 346 4.86 10.76 0.57
N PHE A 347 5.43 10.34 -0.56
CA PHE A 347 5.71 11.23 -1.70
C PHE A 347 4.43 11.66 -2.43
N PHE A 348 3.43 10.80 -2.47
CA PHE A 348 2.13 11.17 -3.02
C PHE A 348 1.37 12.12 -2.09
N GLY A 349 1.54 12.01 -0.78
CA GLY A 349 0.89 12.87 0.20
C GLY A 349 1.10 14.35 -0.07
N ASN A 350 2.32 14.78 -0.34
CA ASN A 350 2.65 16.18 -0.68
C ASN A 350 1.93 16.65 -1.96
N LEU A 351 1.92 15.82 -3.00
CA LEU A 351 1.26 16.13 -4.27
C LEU A 351 -0.27 16.21 -4.12
N LEU A 352 -0.85 15.31 -3.31
CA LEU A 352 -2.28 15.29 -2.99
C LEU A 352 -2.69 16.54 -2.21
N ASP A 353 -1.92 16.92 -1.18
CA ASP A 353 -2.19 18.11 -0.35
C ASP A 353 -2.04 19.41 -1.12
N ALA A 354 -1.06 19.47 -2.04
CA ALA A 354 -0.87 20.60 -2.94
C ALA A 354 -1.91 20.66 -4.08
N GLY A 355 -2.83 19.68 -4.16
CA GLY A 355 -3.84 19.62 -5.22
C GLY A 355 -3.27 19.42 -6.62
N LYS A 356 -2.05 18.87 -6.74
CA LYS A 356 -1.40 18.58 -8.02
C LYS A 356 -1.88 17.27 -8.65
N VAL A 357 -2.30 16.32 -7.83
CA VAL A 357 -2.77 15.00 -8.27
C VAL A 357 -4.08 14.63 -7.59
N THR A 358 -4.85 13.78 -8.24
CA THR A 358 -6.08 13.18 -7.70
C THR A 358 -5.89 11.69 -7.48
N LEU A 359 -5.17 11.00 -8.38
CA LEU A 359 -5.02 9.55 -8.38
C LEU A 359 -3.55 9.17 -8.35
N CYS A 360 -3.21 8.22 -7.49
CA CYS A 360 -1.85 7.71 -7.31
C CYS A 360 -1.83 6.18 -7.30
N GLY A 361 -0.71 5.59 -7.73
CA GLY A 361 -0.54 4.14 -7.64
C GLY A 361 0.91 3.65 -7.67
N GLU A 362 1.07 2.43 -7.15
CA GLU A 362 2.33 1.70 -7.08
C GLU A 362 2.17 0.29 -7.67
N GLU A 363 3.24 -0.24 -8.23
CA GLU A 363 3.30 -1.61 -8.74
C GLU A 363 3.09 -2.67 -7.66
N SER A 364 3.25 -2.28 -6.41
CA SER A 364 3.07 -3.11 -5.23
C SER A 364 1.61 -3.24 -4.77
N PHE A 365 0.66 -3.17 -5.71
CA PHE A 365 -0.78 -3.33 -5.48
C PHE A 365 -1.43 -2.19 -4.67
N GLY A 366 -0.74 -1.06 -4.50
CA GLY A 366 -1.25 0.13 -3.84
C GLY A 366 -1.84 1.13 -4.81
N THR A 367 -3.10 1.50 -4.64
CA THR A 367 -3.79 2.54 -5.43
C THR A 367 -4.64 3.38 -4.50
N GLY A 368 -4.79 4.66 -4.77
CA GLY A 368 -5.63 5.55 -3.99
C GLY A 368 -5.85 6.89 -4.67
N SER A 369 -6.68 7.71 -4.07
CA SER A 369 -6.97 9.06 -4.56
C SER A 369 -6.96 10.09 -3.43
N ASP A 370 -7.34 11.32 -3.75
CA ASP A 370 -7.37 12.45 -2.80
C ASP A 370 -8.48 12.37 -1.74
N HIS A 371 -9.28 11.30 -1.74
CA HIS A 371 -10.32 11.05 -0.72
C HIS A 371 -9.71 10.78 0.66
N VAL A 372 -8.57 10.10 0.71
CA VAL A 372 -7.72 9.90 1.90
C VAL A 372 -6.25 10.24 1.60
N ARG A 373 -5.32 9.98 2.52
CA ARG A 373 -3.87 10.18 2.31
C ARG A 373 -3.07 8.89 2.44
N GLU A 374 -3.76 7.77 2.31
CA GLU A 374 -3.20 6.42 2.25
C GLU A 374 -3.65 5.73 0.97
N LYS A 375 -3.02 4.61 0.64
CA LYS A 375 -3.54 3.64 -0.33
C LYS A 375 -4.88 3.10 0.17
N ASP A 376 -5.76 2.69 -0.74
CA ASP A 376 -7.07 2.18 -0.37
C ASP A 376 -7.48 1.04 -1.31
N GLY A 377 -7.37 -0.19 -0.79
CA GLY A 377 -7.64 -1.39 -1.58
C GLY A 377 -9.11 -1.53 -1.96
N LEU A 378 -10.01 -1.32 -1.01
CA LEU A 378 -11.44 -1.48 -1.27
C LEU A 378 -12.00 -0.35 -2.13
N TRP A 379 -11.49 0.88 -2.00
CA TRP A 379 -11.78 1.98 -2.91
C TRP A 379 -11.43 1.62 -4.37
N ALA A 380 -10.26 1.02 -4.61
CA ALA A 380 -9.85 0.62 -5.95
C ALA A 380 -10.78 -0.47 -6.54
N VAL A 381 -11.20 -1.43 -5.71
CA VAL A 381 -12.20 -2.44 -6.08
C VAL A 381 -13.54 -1.81 -6.42
N LEU A 382 -14.01 -0.84 -5.63
CA LEU A 382 -15.26 -0.11 -5.89
C LEU A 382 -15.16 0.74 -7.16
N MET A 383 -14.00 1.33 -7.47
CA MET A 383 -13.79 2.05 -8.72
C MET A 383 -13.92 1.10 -9.93
N TRP A 384 -13.35 -0.10 -9.85
CA TRP A 384 -13.53 -1.13 -10.88
C TRP A 384 -15.00 -1.53 -11.04
N LEU A 385 -15.71 -1.78 -9.93
CA LEU A 385 -17.15 -2.11 -9.98
C LEU A 385 -17.97 -0.97 -10.60
N ASN A 386 -17.64 0.27 -10.29
CA ASN A 386 -18.27 1.44 -10.90
C ASN A 386 -18.04 1.50 -12.42
N ILE A 387 -16.81 1.25 -12.86
CA ILE A 387 -16.45 1.21 -14.29
C ILE A 387 -17.24 0.07 -15.00
N LEU A 388 -17.23 -1.13 -14.42
CA LEU A 388 -17.95 -2.30 -14.93
C LEU A 388 -19.46 -2.01 -15.05
N ALA A 389 -20.08 -1.42 -14.02
CA ALA A 389 -21.50 -1.11 -13.98
C ALA A 389 -21.90 -0.07 -15.04
N VAL A 390 -21.08 0.96 -15.24
CA VAL A 390 -21.39 2.04 -16.21
C VAL A 390 -21.08 1.61 -17.64
N ARG A 391 -19.93 0.97 -17.88
CA ARG A 391 -19.53 0.54 -19.23
C ARG A 391 -20.29 -0.70 -19.71
N LYS A 392 -20.80 -1.52 -18.79
CA LYS A 392 -21.46 -2.81 -19.10
C LYS A 392 -20.57 -3.74 -19.95
N GLN A 393 -19.31 -3.77 -19.65
CA GLN A 393 -18.27 -4.57 -20.29
C GLN A 393 -17.57 -5.43 -19.25
N SER A 394 -17.06 -6.58 -19.66
CA SER A 394 -16.19 -7.42 -18.83
C SER A 394 -14.84 -6.77 -18.60
N VAL A 395 -14.09 -7.25 -17.60
CA VAL A 395 -12.71 -6.80 -17.34
C VAL A 395 -11.83 -6.98 -18.59
N ALA A 396 -11.97 -8.11 -19.28
CA ALA A 396 -11.20 -8.40 -20.50
C ALA A 396 -11.50 -7.39 -21.63
N GLU A 397 -12.78 -7.05 -21.85
CA GLU A 397 -13.17 -6.06 -22.84
C GLU A 397 -12.68 -4.65 -22.48
N ILE A 398 -12.72 -4.28 -21.21
CA ILE A 398 -12.19 -3.00 -20.73
C ILE A 398 -10.67 -2.92 -20.97
N LEU A 399 -9.92 -3.97 -20.60
CA LEU A 399 -8.48 -4.02 -20.85
C LEU A 399 -8.14 -3.96 -22.34
N THR A 400 -8.83 -4.76 -23.18
CA THR A 400 -8.60 -4.77 -24.62
C THR A 400 -8.89 -3.41 -25.24
N SER A 401 -9.99 -2.77 -24.85
CA SER A 401 -10.33 -1.41 -25.28
C SER A 401 -9.29 -0.38 -24.81
N HIS A 402 -8.81 -0.52 -23.58
CA HIS A 402 -7.76 0.34 -23.03
C HIS A 402 -6.46 0.19 -23.83
N TRP A 403 -6.00 -1.05 -24.05
CA TRP A 403 -4.79 -1.29 -24.83
C TRP A 403 -4.92 -0.83 -26.28
N SER A 404 -6.10 -1.00 -26.89
CA SER A 404 -6.37 -0.46 -28.24
C SER A 404 -6.25 1.06 -28.31
N SER A 405 -6.55 1.76 -27.22
CA SER A 405 -6.48 3.23 -27.16
C SER A 405 -5.09 3.77 -26.80
N PHE A 406 -4.35 3.07 -25.94
CA PHE A 406 -3.12 3.57 -25.33
C PHE A 406 -1.89 2.68 -25.59
N GLY A 407 -2.05 1.53 -26.25
CA GLY A 407 -1.06 0.47 -26.32
C GLY A 407 -1.00 -0.34 -25.03
N ARG A 408 -0.34 -1.50 -25.10
CA ARG A 408 -0.10 -2.37 -23.93
C ARG A 408 1.30 -2.15 -23.38
N ASN A 409 1.40 -1.91 -22.07
CA ASN A 409 2.66 -1.98 -21.36
C ASN A 409 2.78 -3.36 -20.72
N TYR A 410 3.53 -4.27 -21.34
CA TYR A 410 3.93 -5.51 -20.67
C TYR A 410 4.80 -5.16 -19.48
N TYR A 411 4.52 -5.75 -18.34
CA TYR A 411 5.20 -5.44 -17.09
C TYR A 411 5.38 -6.70 -16.26
N SER A 412 6.53 -6.81 -15.61
CA SER A 412 6.81 -7.86 -14.62
C SER A 412 7.86 -7.39 -13.62
N ARG A 413 7.77 -7.88 -12.40
CA ARG A 413 8.79 -7.71 -11.36
C ARG A 413 9.44 -9.06 -11.08
N HIS A 414 10.77 -9.09 -11.09
CA HIS A 414 11.59 -10.23 -10.75
C HIS A 414 12.36 -9.93 -9.46
N ASP A 415 12.13 -10.69 -8.40
CA ASP A 415 12.81 -10.53 -7.12
C ASP A 415 13.85 -11.64 -6.93
N PHE A 416 15.07 -11.24 -6.54
CA PHE A 416 16.15 -12.12 -6.10
C PHE A 416 16.35 -11.88 -4.60
N GLU A 417 15.91 -12.83 -3.79
CA GLU A 417 15.81 -12.69 -2.34
C GLU A 417 17.03 -13.30 -1.63
N ALA A 418 17.24 -12.90 -0.38
CA ALA A 418 18.30 -13.41 0.49
C ALA A 418 19.71 -13.40 -0.14
N LEU A 419 20.01 -12.38 -0.94
CA LEU A 419 21.33 -12.21 -1.54
C LEU A 419 22.36 -11.79 -0.48
N ASP A 420 23.62 -12.19 -0.70
CA ASP A 420 24.73 -11.61 0.04
C ASP A 420 24.77 -10.09 -0.17
N ALA A 421 24.63 -9.33 0.89
CA ALA A 421 24.49 -7.88 0.82
C ALA A 421 25.72 -7.20 0.18
N ALA A 422 26.94 -7.70 0.45
CA ALA A 422 28.17 -7.13 -0.10
C ALA A 422 28.26 -7.38 -1.61
N LYS A 423 27.88 -8.58 -2.07
CA LYS A 423 27.87 -8.91 -3.51
C LYS A 423 26.77 -8.12 -4.24
N ALA A 424 25.60 -7.99 -3.65
CA ALA A 424 24.50 -7.21 -4.22
C ALA A 424 24.86 -5.71 -4.32
N ASP A 425 25.51 -5.15 -3.32
CA ASP A 425 25.99 -3.77 -3.35
C ASP A 425 27.12 -3.56 -4.39
N ALA A 426 28.07 -4.50 -4.48
CA ALA A 426 29.12 -4.49 -5.49
C ALA A 426 28.55 -4.53 -6.91
N MET A 427 27.51 -5.36 -7.15
CA MET A 427 26.79 -5.44 -8.43
C MET A 427 26.17 -4.09 -8.81
N VAL A 428 25.41 -3.49 -7.90
CA VAL A 428 24.74 -2.19 -8.16
C VAL A 428 25.79 -1.08 -8.33
N THR A 429 26.88 -1.11 -7.59
CA THR A 429 27.99 -0.16 -7.72
C THR A 429 28.67 -0.30 -9.08
N ALA A 430 28.94 -1.51 -9.55
CA ALA A 430 29.51 -1.74 -10.87
C ALA A 430 28.56 -1.24 -11.98
N LEU A 431 27.26 -1.51 -11.85
CA LEU A 431 26.25 -1.01 -12.80
C LEU A 431 26.23 0.53 -12.83
N ARG A 432 26.26 1.19 -11.67
CA ARG A 432 26.34 2.66 -11.58
C ARG A 432 27.54 3.22 -12.33
N GLY A 433 28.67 2.53 -12.24
CA GLY A 433 29.91 2.95 -12.91
C GLY A 433 29.84 3.01 -14.43
N ILE A 434 28.95 2.25 -15.05
CA ILE A 434 28.81 2.20 -16.51
C ILE A 434 27.63 3.02 -17.04
N LEU A 435 26.74 3.55 -16.19
CA LEU A 435 25.53 4.28 -16.63
C LEU A 435 25.84 5.42 -17.62
N PRO A 436 26.89 6.25 -17.44
CA PRO A 436 27.17 7.35 -18.35
C PRO A 436 27.47 6.90 -19.79
N ASP A 437 27.98 5.67 -19.96
CA ASP A 437 28.45 5.15 -21.25
C ASP A 437 27.41 4.27 -21.95
N LEU A 438 26.22 4.08 -21.36
CA LEU A 438 25.21 3.17 -21.91
C LEU A 438 24.37 3.77 -23.04
N ALA A 439 24.18 5.08 -23.08
CA ALA A 439 23.33 5.71 -24.09
C ALA A 439 23.86 5.41 -25.51
N GLY A 440 22.95 4.99 -26.40
CA GLY A 440 23.26 4.59 -27.78
C GLY A 440 23.74 3.15 -27.96
N GLN A 441 24.03 2.41 -26.89
CA GLN A 441 24.42 1.00 -27.00
C GLN A 441 23.25 0.13 -27.46
N HIS A 442 23.56 -0.90 -28.21
CA HIS A 442 22.63 -1.92 -28.73
C HIS A 442 22.80 -3.22 -27.97
N LEU A 443 21.71 -3.74 -27.40
CA LEU A 443 21.75 -4.95 -26.58
C LEU A 443 20.43 -5.74 -26.74
N HIS A 444 20.53 -7.01 -27.10
CA HIS A 444 19.38 -7.91 -27.28
C HIS A 444 18.25 -7.36 -28.16
N GLY A 445 18.63 -6.64 -29.24
CA GLY A 445 17.68 -6.01 -30.16
C GLY A 445 17.06 -4.69 -29.67
N LEU A 446 17.51 -4.18 -28.53
CA LEU A 446 17.08 -2.92 -27.93
C LEU A 446 18.20 -1.87 -28.01
N THR A 447 17.86 -0.60 -28.24
CA THR A 447 18.80 0.53 -28.20
C THR A 447 18.56 1.35 -26.94
N ILE A 448 19.60 1.53 -26.12
CA ILE A 448 19.50 2.31 -24.89
C ILE A 448 19.37 3.79 -25.25
N LEU A 449 18.27 4.41 -24.82
CA LEU A 449 18.02 5.85 -24.97
C LEU A 449 18.76 6.64 -23.88
N SER A 450 18.65 6.20 -22.62
CA SER A 450 19.27 6.85 -21.46
C SER A 450 19.37 5.88 -20.29
N ALA A 451 20.35 6.11 -19.43
CA ALA A 451 20.50 5.40 -18.17
C ALA A 451 20.88 6.38 -17.06
N ASP A 452 20.21 6.29 -15.93
CA ASP A 452 20.43 7.18 -14.79
C ASP A 452 20.19 6.49 -13.44
N GLU A 453 20.71 7.09 -12.38
CA GLU A 453 20.27 6.79 -11.02
C GLU A 453 19.20 7.81 -10.63
N PHE A 454 17.99 7.32 -10.35
CA PHE A 454 16.84 8.19 -10.08
C PHE A 454 17.03 8.98 -8.79
N ALA A 455 16.94 10.30 -8.93
CA ALA A 455 16.81 11.24 -7.83
C ALA A 455 15.52 12.03 -8.00
N TYR A 456 14.88 12.35 -6.89
CA TYR A 456 13.61 13.07 -6.88
C TYR A 456 13.74 14.36 -6.09
N THR A 457 13.34 15.46 -6.70
CA THR A 457 13.12 16.73 -6.01
C THR A 457 11.61 16.93 -5.90
N ASP A 458 11.10 16.99 -4.68
CA ASP A 458 9.67 17.18 -4.45
C ASP A 458 9.25 18.59 -4.93
N PRO A 459 8.26 18.70 -5.84
CA PRO A 459 7.86 20.00 -6.41
C PRO A 459 7.01 20.84 -5.45
N VAL A 460 6.75 20.35 -4.22
CA VAL A 460 5.95 21.05 -3.20
C VAL A 460 6.85 21.67 -2.15
N ASP A 461 7.76 20.89 -1.56
CA ASP A 461 8.60 21.35 -0.44
C ASP A 461 10.10 21.49 -0.81
N GLY A 462 10.49 21.09 -2.04
CA GLY A 462 11.87 21.16 -2.51
C GLY A 462 12.80 20.12 -1.90
N SER A 463 12.30 19.18 -1.11
CA SER A 463 13.11 18.10 -0.52
C SER A 463 13.68 17.19 -1.62
N VAL A 464 14.90 16.68 -1.39
CA VAL A 464 15.63 15.88 -2.37
C VAL A 464 15.88 14.48 -1.83
N SER A 465 15.40 13.47 -2.57
CA SER A 465 15.65 12.04 -2.30
C SER A 465 16.58 11.47 -3.37
N GLN A 466 17.81 11.13 -2.95
CA GLN A 466 18.84 10.57 -3.84
C GLN A 466 18.77 9.04 -3.88
N ARG A 467 19.37 8.44 -4.91
CA ARG A 467 19.62 6.99 -5.02
C ARG A 467 18.37 6.12 -4.88
N GLN A 468 17.32 6.49 -5.59
CA GLN A 468 16.02 5.81 -5.52
C GLN A 468 15.90 4.57 -6.44
N GLY A 469 16.94 4.27 -7.18
CA GLY A 469 17.07 3.12 -8.08
C GLY A 469 17.71 3.49 -9.41
N VAL A 470 18.24 2.48 -10.08
CA VAL A 470 18.81 2.65 -11.45
C VAL A 470 17.69 2.50 -12.47
N ARG A 471 17.62 3.42 -13.43
CA ARG A 471 16.69 3.36 -14.58
C ARG A 471 17.47 3.27 -15.88
N ILE A 472 17.04 2.37 -16.77
CA ILE A 472 17.55 2.24 -18.12
C ILE A 472 16.33 2.29 -19.05
N ARG A 473 16.31 3.23 -19.97
CA ARG A 473 15.22 3.45 -20.93
C ARG A 473 15.72 3.15 -22.34
N PHE A 474 14.86 2.54 -23.13
CA PHE A 474 15.14 2.16 -24.50
C PHE A 474 14.33 3.01 -25.48
N THR A 475 14.80 3.08 -26.73
CA THR A 475 14.18 3.92 -27.78
C THR A 475 12.78 3.45 -28.20
N ASP A 476 12.46 2.19 -27.98
CA ASP A 476 11.14 1.60 -28.25
C ASP A 476 10.13 1.83 -27.10
N GLY A 477 10.52 2.56 -26.04
CA GLY A 477 9.71 2.79 -24.85
C GLY A 477 9.81 1.70 -23.78
N SER A 478 10.62 0.65 -24.02
CA SER A 478 10.93 -0.35 -22.98
C SER A 478 11.78 0.27 -21.86
N ARG A 479 11.70 -0.32 -20.68
CA ARG A 479 12.40 0.18 -19.49
C ARG A 479 12.81 -0.95 -18.54
N ILE A 480 13.97 -0.76 -17.92
CA ILE A 480 14.45 -1.57 -16.79
C ILE A 480 14.62 -0.63 -15.59
N VAL A 481 14.16 -1.07 -14.45
CA VAL A 481 14.46 -0.44 -13.16
C VAL A 481 15.07 -1.48 -12.23
N LEU A 482 16.18 -1.14 -11.57
CA LEU A 482 16.80 -1.96 -10.55
C LEU A 482 16.76 -1.24 -9.21
N ARG A 483 16.29 -1.93 -8.19
CA ARG A 483 16.32 -1.47 -6.82
C ARG A 483 16.89 -2.56 -5.91
N LEU A 484 17.76 -2.14 -5.01
CA LEU A 484 18.22 -2.99 -3.92
C LEU A 484 17.44 -2.56 -2.67
N SER A 485 16.63 -3.46 -2.12
CA SER A 485 15.97 -3.19 -0.84
C SER A 485 16.97 -3.40 0.28
N GLY A 486 16.87 -2.53 1.30
CA GLY A 486 17.82 -2.51 2.40
C GLY A 486 17.96 -3.85 3.11
N THR A 487 19.10 -4.00 3.69
CA THR A 487 19.55 -5.10 4.53
C THR A 487 18.53 -5.36 5.65
N GLY A 488 17.59 -6.27 5.39
CA GLY A 488 16.89 -6.94 6.47
C GLY A 488 17.85 -7.86 7.25
N THR A 489 17.38 -8.47 8.28
CA THR A 489 18.13 -9.46 9.06
C THR A 489 18.50 -10.72 8.26
N GLU A 490 18.01 -10.87 7.03
CA GLU A 490 18.10 -12.07 6.19
C GLU A 490 18.72 -11.82 4.79
N GLY A 491 19.59 -10.81 4.64
CA GLY A 491 20.22 -10.50 3.36
C GLY A 491 19.56 -9.35 2.58
N ALA A 492 20.05 -9.12 1.36
CA ALA A 492 19.52 -8.10 0.45
C ALA A 492 18.54 -8.71 -0.55
N THR A 493 17.55 -7.93 -0.98
CA THR A 493 16.67 -8.29 -2.10
C THR A 493 16.90 -7.35 -3.27
N LEU A 494 17.33 -7.92 -4.41
CA LEU A 494 17.36 -7.20 -5.68
C LEU A 494 15.98 -7.32 -6.34
N ARG A 495 15.42 -6.19 -6.74
CA ARG A 495 14.17 -6.11 -7.50
C ARG A 495 14.43 -5.55 -8.88
N LEU A 496 14.10 -6.33 -9.89
CA LEU A 496 14.08 -5.90 -11.28
C LEU A 496 12.63 -5.63 -11.69
N TYR A 497 12.40 -4.44 -12.21
CA TYR A 497 11.13 -4.06 -12.82
C TYR A 497 11.36 -3.92 -14.31
N LEU A 498 10.59 -4.66 -15.08
CA LEU A 498 10.79 -4.90 -16.50
C LEU A 498 9.54 -4.44 -17.24
N GLU A 499 9.70 -3.56 -18.19
CA GLU A 499 8.59 -2.98 -18.94
C GLU A 499 8.89 -2.94 -20.44
N ARG A 500 7.90 -3.33 -21.25
CA ARG A 500 7.94 -3.21 -22.71
C ARG A 500 6.64 -2.62 -23.21
N TYR A 501 6.74 -1.57 -23.99
CA TYR A 501 5.61 -1.00 -24.70
C TYR A 501 5.34 -1.73 -26.02
N GLU A 502 4.06 -2.04 -26.28
CA GLU A 502 3.58 -2.66 -27.50
C GLU A 502 2.41 -1.85 -28.06
N ALA A 503 2.55 -1.41 -29.30
CA ALA A 503 1.52 -0.63 -30.00
C ALA A 503 0.66 -1.48 -30.94
N ASP A 504 1.15 -2.66 -31.32
CA ASP A 504 0.48 -3.55 -32.28
C ASP A 504 -0.61 -4.37 -31.58
N PRO A 505 -1.90 -4.18 -31.94
CA PRO A 505 -3.00 -4.92 -31.32
C PRO A 505 -2.91 -6.44 -31.48
N ASP A 506 -2.33 -6.94 -32.58
CA ASP A 506 -2.16 -8.38 -32.81
C ASP A 506 -1.21 -9.04 -31.82
N ARG A 507 -0.44 -8.23 -31.09
CA ARG A 507 0.52 -8.68 -30.09
C ARG A 507 0.08 -8.45 -28.65
N PHE A 508 -1.13 -7.93 -28.41
CA PHE A 508 -1.62 -7.68 -27.06
C PHE A 508 -1.94 -8.97 -26.25
N SER A 509 -2.04 -10.12 -26.91
CA SER A 509 -2.33 -11.41 -26.27
C SER A 509 -1.10 -12.26 -25.96
N LEU A 510 0.12 -11.75 -26.19
CA LEU A 510 1.33 -12.50 -25.90
C LEU A 510 1.46 -12.77 -24.40
N ASP A 511 2.09 -13.89 -24.07
CA ASP A 511 2.53 -14.14 -22.70
C ASP A 511 3.50 -13.02 -22.24
N PRO A 512 3.32 -12.45 -21.05
CA PRO A 512 4.14 -11.34 -20.57
C PRO A 512 5.64 -11.67 -20.52
N GLN A 513 6.03 -12.87 -20.10
CA GLN A 513 7.44 -13.25 -20.02
C GLN A 513 8.08 -13.41 -21.41
N LEU A 514 7.30 -13.90 -22.39
CA LEU A 514 7.75 -13.95 -23.79
C LEU A 514 7.90 -12.55 -24.39
N ALA A 515 6.92 -11.66 -24.14
CA ALA A 515 6.98 -10.28 -24.61
C ALA A 515 8.16 -9.52 -24.00
N LEU A 516 8.47 -9.77 -22.75
CA LEU A 516 9.56 -9.13 -21.99
C LEU A 516 10.93 -9.77 -22.21
N ALA A 517 11.05 -10.92 -22.92
CA ALA A 517 12.30 -11.66 -23.03
C ALA A 517 13.53 -10.81 -23.42
N PRO A 518 13.48 -9.89 -24.40
CA PRO A 518 14.62 -9.03 -24.72
C PRO A 518 15.02 -8.11 -23.56
N VAL A 519 14.03 -7.57 -22.81
CA VAL A 519 14.26 -6.67 -21.68
C VAL A 519 14.84 -7.44 -20.49
N ILE A 520 14.36 -8.66 -20.24
CA ILE A 520 14.89 -9.58 -19.21
C ILE A 520 16.36 -9.88 -19.51
N GLN A 521 16.69 -10.27 -20.74
CA GLN A 521 18.06 -10.56 -21.15
C GLN A 521 18.97 -9.33 -21.00
N ALA A 522 18.48 -8.16 -21.39
CA ALA A 522 19.21 -6.90 -21.23
C ALA A 522 19.50 -6.60 -19.75
N ALA A 523 18.51 -6.77 -18.87
CA ALA A 523 18.68 -6.56 -17.43
C ALA A 523 19.74 -7.50 -16.84
N HIS A 524 19.67 -8.78 -17.16
CA HIS A 524 20.65 -9.78 -16.69
C HIS A 524 22.07 -9.48 -17.18
N SER A 525 22.22 -9.06 -18.46
CA SER A 525 23.52 -8.72 -19.05
C SER A 525 24.12 -7.46 -18.42
N LEU A 526 23.34 -6.38 -18.30
CA LEU A 526 23.80 -5.09 -17.76
C LEU A 526 24.16 -5.18 -16.28
N ALA A 527 23.34 -5.84 -15.47
CA ALA A 527 23.57 -6.00 -14.05
C ALA A 527 24.51 -7.18 -13.72
N ARG A 528 24.85 -8.03 -14.71
CA ARG A 528 25.72 -9.22 -14.51
C ARG A 528 25.23 -10.09 -13.34
N ILE A 529 23.91 -10.30 -13.27
CA ILE A 529 23.24 -10.89 -12.09
C ILE A 529 23.85 -12.25 -11.73
N ALA A 530 23.99 -13.15 -12.71
CA ALA A 530 24.52 -14.50 -12.47
C ALA A 530 25.96 -14.48 -11.95
N GLU A 531 26.79 -13.51 -12.39
CA GLU A 531 28.18 -13.39 -11.95
C GLU A 531 28.28 -12.97 -10.48
N TYR A 532 27.48 -11.97 -10.06
CA TYR A 532 27.53 -11.47 -8.68
C TYR A 532 26.75 -12.34 -7.69
N THR A 533 25.62 -12.89 -8.11
CA THR A 533 24.70 -13.59 -7.21
C THR A 533 24.80 -15.12 -7.29
N GLY A 534 25.37 -15.65 -8.38
CA GLY A 534 25.37 -17.08 -8.67
C GLY A 534 24.00 -17.61 -9.12
N ARG A 535 23.00 -16.74 -9.35
CA ARG A 535 21.64 -17.12 -9.71
C ARG A 535 21.32 -16.74 -11.15
N SER A 536 20.67 -17.66 -11.86
CA SER A 536 20.21 -17.46 -13.24
C SER A 536 18.72 -17.16 -13.35
N ALA A 537 17.95 -17.38 -12.29
CA ALA A 537 16.50 -17.15 -12.23
C ALA A 537 16.13 -16.40 -10.94
N PRO A 538 15.07 -15.59 -10.97
CA PRO A 538 14.52 -14.95 -9.79
C PRO A 538 13.82 -15.96 -8.86
N ASP A 539 13.68 -15.60 -7.59
CA ASP A 539 12.92 -16.39 -6.60
C ASP A 539 11.42 -16.14 -6.76
N VAL A 540 11.03 -14.89 -7.11
CA VAL A 540 9.63 -14.49 -7.28
C VAL A 540 9.47 -13.71 -8.59
N ILE A 541 8.39 -14.01 -9.32
CA ILE A 541 7.93 -13.28 -10.51
C ILE A 541 6.49 -12.82 -10.27
N THR A 542 6.25 -11.53 -10.40
CA THR A 542 4.90 -10.94 -10.30
C THR A 542 4.61 -9.99 -11.46
#